data_026c81ec22889097eb26102566ed0a41
#
_entry.id   026c81ec22889097eb26102566ed0a41
#
_cell.length_a   1.000
_cell.length_b   1.000
_cell.length_c   1.000
_cell.angle_alpha   90.00
_cell.angle_beta   90.00
_cell.angle_gamma   90.00
#
_symmetry.space_group_name_H-M   'P 1'
#
loop_
_entity.id
_entity.type
_entity.pdbx_description
1 polymer ?
#
loop_
_entity_poly.entity_id
_entity_poly.type
_entity_poly.pdbx_seq_one_letter_code
_entity_poly.pdbx_strand_id
1 'polypeptide(L)'
;MDFKKIRIIEAGPTANDWTDEVNGELKTGKIVITPESLASLVVAGSIRPIHSRRTHNGNDLLDQYIGSFSNFVEENGVVYADLTFSKALLKNYPQEAGFMKDMIEKEPEMLGVSVVDLDTKVWNEENQTWDVTSFEELFTCDLVGLPAATSSLFNNQKSKNKMGLLSSIISTFSKKTELKEEIVETVNGEKITIKAAGEEAAVGDEVVKEDGTAVEDGEITVDIPEEGKIVLVIKDGKIAEF
;
A
#
# COMPACT_ATOMS: atom_id res chain seq x y z
N MET A 1 6.39 17.29 -19.42
CA MET A 1 7.10 16.05 -18.99
C MET A 1 6.03 14.98 -18.90
N ASP A 2 6.21 13.90 -19.65
CA ASP A 2 5.20 12.89 -19.83
C ASP A 2 5.76 11.52 -19.52
N PHE A 3 5.00 10.73 -18.76
CA PHE A 3 5.31 9.33 -18.45
C PHE A 3 4.24 8.45 -19.07
N LYS A 4 4.64 7.42 -19.77
CA LYS A 4 3.74 6.55 -20.52
C LYS A 4 3.47 5.24 -19.79
N LYS A 5 2.23 4.73 -19.93
CA LYS A 5 1.84 3.43 -19.39
C LYS A 5 2.09 3.28 -17.88
N ILE A 6 1.72 4.30 -17.11
CA ILE A 6 1.66 4.19 -15.64
C ILE A 6 0.50 3.24 -15.29
N ARG A 7 0.75 2.29 -14.41
CA ARG A 7 -0.25 1.37 -13.89
C ARG A 7 -1.19 2.11 -12.95
N ILE A 8 -2.48 2.10 -13.23
CA ILE A 8 -3.52 2.77 -12.45
C ILE A 8 -4.18 1.81 -11.46
N ILE A 9 -4.63 0.66 -11.94
CA ILE A 9 -5.30 -0.36 -11.12
C ILE A 9 -5.14 -1.73 -11.78
N GLU A 10 -5.21 -2.78 -10.99
CA GLU A 10 -5.10 -4.17 -11.41
C GLU A 10 -6.28 -4.97 -10.88
N ALA A 11 -6.80 -5.91 -11.67
CA ALA A 11 -7.82 -6.83 -11.20
C ALA A 11 -7.29 -7.72 -10.08
N GLY A 12 -8.09 -7.91 -9.04
CA GLY A 12 -7.74 -8.71 -7.88
C GLY A 12 -8.06 -8.04 -6.56
N PRO A 13 -7.68 -8.65 -5.44
CA PRO A 13 -7.90 -8.09 -4.11
C PRO A 13 -7.05 -6.85 -3.87
N THR A 14 -7.64 -5.85 -3.23
CA THR A 14 -6.94 -4.66 -2.76
C THR A 14 -6.45 -4.82 -1.32
N ALA A 15 -5.60 -3.89 -0.86
CA ALA A 15 -5.22 -3.84 0.56
C ALA A 15 -6.36 -3.35 1.47
N ASN A 16 -7.37 -2.67 0.91
CA ASN A 16 -8.44 -2.06 1.67
C ASN A 16 -9.56 -3.05 2.03
N ASP A 17 -10.15 -2.85 3.21
CA ASP A 17 -11.41 -3.45 3.61
C ASP A 17 -12.56 -2.44 3.41
N TRP A 18 -13.76 -2.97 3.18
CA TRP A 18 -14.97 -2.19 3.12
C TRP A 18 -16.03 -2.78 4.05
N THR A 19 -16.85 -1.92 4.64
CA THR A 19 -17.97 -2.33 5.49
C THR A 19 -19.20 -1.61 5.02
N ASP A 20 -20.27 -2.37 4.73
CA ASP A 20 -21.58 -1.83 4.37
C ASP A 20 -22.67 -2.79 4.80
N GLU A 21 -23.93 -2.34 4.71
CA GLU A 21 -25.10 -3.11 5.11
C GLU A 21 -25.65 -3.92 3.92
N VAL A 22 -25.84 -5.22 4.16
CA VAL A 22 -26.49 -6.13 3.21
C VAL A 22 -27.64 -6.82 3.93
N ASN A 23 -28.88 -6.58 3.50
CA ASN A 23 -30.10 -7.17 4.08
C ASN A 23 -30.23 -6.95 5.60
N GLY A 24 -29.82 -5.79 6.13
CA GLY A 24 -29.89 -5.46 7.55
C GLY A 24 -28.71 -5.97 8.40
N GLU A 25 -27.69 -6.55 7.78
CA GLU A 25 -26.48 -7.02 8.45
C GLU A 25 -25.25 -6.28 7.92
N LEU A 26 -24.38 -5.84 8.84
CA LEU A 26 -23.08 -5.27 8.46
C LEU A 26 -22.13 -6.37 7.96
N LYS A 27 -21.64 -6.22 6.75
CA LYS A 27 -20.65 -7.10 6.13
C LYS A 27 -19.34 -6.36 5.98
N THR A 28 -18.25 -6.94 6.47
CA THR A 28 -16.89 -6.41 6.32
C THR A 28 -16.05 -7.40 5.53
N GLY A 29 -15.37 -6.94 4.49
CA GLY A 29 -14.51 -7.79 3.67
C GLY A 29 -13.56 -6.99 2.79
N LYS A 30 -12.62 -7.69 2.17
CA LYS A 30 -11.70 -7.09 1.20
C LYS A 30 -12.45 -6.55 -0.01
N ILE A 31 -11.99 -5.43 -0.52
CA ILE A 31 -12.41 -4.94 -1.84
C ILE A 31 -11.67 -5.76 -2.91
N VAL A 32 -12.40 -6.26 -3.87
CA VAL A 32 -11.85 -6.99 -5.04
C VAL A 32 -12.24 -6.25 -6.32
N ILE A 33 -11.26 -5.86 -7.10
CA ILE A 33 -11.48 -5.30 -8.43
C ILE A 33 -11.73 -6.46 -9.40
N THR A 34 -12.93 -6.53 -9.95
CA THR A 34 -13.24 -7.59 -10.92
C THR A 34 -12.66 -7.26 -12.30
N PRO A 35 -12.25 -8.26 -13.09
CA PRO A 35 -11.77 -8.00 -14.46
C PRO A 35 -12.79 -7.25 -15.32
N GLU A 36 -14.08 -7.54 -15.13
CA GLU A 36 -15.19 -6.95 -15.87
C GLU A 36 -15.35 -5.45 -15.59
N SER A 37 -15.00 -5.00 -14.35
CA SER A 37 -15.12 -3.59 -13.96
C SER A 37 -14.07 -2.69 -14.61
N LEU A 38 -12.94 -3.25 -15.08
CA LEU A 38 -11.83 -2.48 -15.64
C LEU A 38 -12.22 -1.70 -16.90
N ALA A 39 -13.11 -2.27 -17.72
CA ALA A 39 -13.61 -1.57 -18.92
C ALA A 39 -14.36 -0.29 -18.58
N SER A 40 -15.15 -0.29 -17.49
CA SER A 40 -15.86 0.89 -17.02
C SER A 40 -14.89 1.96 -16.46
N LEU A 41 -13.80 1.55 -15.81
CA LEU A 41 -12.75 2.48 -15.36
C LEU A 41 -12.08 3.18 -16.56
N VAL A 42 -11.78 2.45 -17.63
CA VAL A 42 -11.24 3.05 -18.88
C VAL A 42 -12.20 4.09 -19.43
N VAL A 43 -13.50 3.80 -19.46
CA VAL A 43 -14.53 4.76 -19.89
C VAL A 43 -14.53 5.99 -18.98
N ALA A 44 -14.62 5.81 -17.67
CA ALA A 44 -14.63 6.90 -16.68
C ALA A 44 -13.38 7.78 -16.79
N GLY A 45 -12.18 7.17 -16.92
CA GLY A 45 -10.91 7.88 -17.08
C GLY A 45 -10.74 8.60 -18.43
N SER A 46 -11.50 8.20 -19.44
CA SER A 46 -11.44 8.78 -20.80
C SER A 46 -12.34 10.00 -21.00
N ILE A 47 -13.27 10.29 -20.07
CA ILE A 47 -14.21 11.41 -20.19
C ILE A 47 -13.47 12.76 -20.15
N ARG A 48 -12.44 12.88 -19.33
CA ARG A 48 -11.62 14.08 -19.14
C ARG A 48 -10.25 13.71 -18.62
N PRO A 49 -9.24 14.59 -18.71
CA PRO A 49 -7.97 14.37 -18.00
C PRO A 49 -8.23 14.26 -16.49
N ILE A 50 -7.74 13.20 -15.88
CA ILE A 50 -7.93 12.92 -14.46
C ILE A 50 -6.79 13.57 -13.66
N HIS A 51 -7.13 14.38 -12.68
CA HIS A 51 -6.16 15.09 -11.86
C HIS A 51 -5.29 14.10 -11.08
N SER A 52 -4.00 14.47 -10.92
CA SER A 52 -3.04 13.77 -10.09
C SER A 52 -2.48 14.70 -9.02
N ARG A 53 -2.44 14.20 -7.80
CA ARG A 53 -1.88 14.90 -6.64
C ARG A 53 -0.75 14.06 -6.03
N ARG A 54 0.09 14.69 -5.22
CA ARG A 54 1.19 14.01 -4.50
C ARG A 54 0.78 13.45 -3.14
N THR A 55 -0.48 13.57 -2.77
CA THR A 55 -1.04 13.02 -1.52
C THR A 55 -2.53 12.77 -1.67
N HIS A 56 -2.99 11.74 -0.98
CA HIS A 56 -4.40 11.32 -0.97
C HIS A 56 -5.20 11.95 0.18
N ASN A 57 -4.59 12.79 1.01
CA ASN A 57 -5.23 13.39 2.17
C ASN A 57 -6.12 14.56 1.75
N GLY A 58 -7.35 14.27 1.44
CA GLY A 58 -8.63 14.97 1.44
C GLY A 58 -8.78 16.49 1.25
N ASN A 59 -7.76 17.27 1.38
CA ASN A 59 -7.83 18.71 1.14
C ASN A 59 -7.39 19.00 -0.28
N ASP A 60 -8.31 19.44 -1.12
CA ASP A 60 -8.07 19.90 -2.51
C ASP A 60 -7.23 21.19 -2.53
N LEU A 61 -6.00 21.08 -2.06
CA LEU A 61 -5.05 22.18 -2.12
C LEU A 61 -4.41 22.18 -3.51
N LEU A 62 -4.53 23.27 -4.22
CA LEU A 62 -3.93 23.46 -5.55
C LEU A 62 -2.42 23.27 -5.57
N ASP A 63 -1.74 23.46 -4.43
CA ASP A 63 -0.31 23.23 -4.26
C ASP A 63 0.10 21.75 -4.30
N GLN A 64 -0.85 20.85 -4.16
CA GLN A 64 -0.62 19.40 -4.26
C GLN A 64 -0.82 18.86 -5.68
N TYR A 65 -1.38 19.66 -6.58
CA TYR A 65 -1.63 19.27 -7.96
C TYR A 65 -0.32 19.13 -8.74
N ILE A 66 -0.06 17.91 -9.22
CA ILE A 66 1.18 17.60 -9.95
C ILE A 66 0.96 17.50 -11.46
N GLY A 67 -0.24 17.13 -11.90
CA GLY A 67 -0.52 16.92 -13.30
C GLY A 67 -1.82 16.19 -13.55
N SER A 68 -1.90 15.51 -14.69
CA SER A 68 -3.10 14.76 -15.05
C SER A 68 -2.77 13.47 -15.76
N PHE A 69 -3.64 12.48 -15.56
CA PHE A 69 -3.67 11.24 -16.31
C PHE A 69 -4.62 11.33 -17.50
N SER A 70 -4.25 10.69 -18.60
CA SER A 70 -5.03 10.57 -19.84
C SER A 70 -4.67 9.28 -20.57
N ASN A 71 -5.36 8.98 -21.69
CA ASN A 71 -5.10 7.79 -22.50
C ASN A 71 -5.22 6.48 -21.71
N PHE A 72 -6.32 6.34 -20.97
CA PHE A 72 -6.61 5.12 -20.22
C PHE A 72 -6.82 3.94 -21.19
N VAL A 73 -6.12 2.84 -20.91
CA VAL A 73 -6.24 1.58 -21.69
C VAL A 73 -6.17 0.38 -20.75
N GLU A 74 -6.95 -0.66 -21.02
CA GLU A 74 -6.86 -1.93 -20.32
C GLU A 74 -6.01 -2.91 -21.15
N GLU A 75 -5.06 -3.58 -20.49
CA GLU A 75 -4.24 -4.63 -21.06
C GLU A 75 -4.01 -5.74 -20.02
N ASN A 76 -4.49 -6.94 -20.30
CA ASN A 76 -4.26 -8.14 -19.48
C ASN A 76 -4.65 -7.98 -17.99
N GLY A 77 -5.82 -7.41 -17.71
CA GLY A 77 -6.33 -7.24 -16.36
C GLY A 77 -5.70 -6.07 -15.60
N VAL A 78 -5.05 -5.17 -16.30
CA VAL A 78 -4.44 -3.95 -15.73
C VAL A 78 -4.87 -2.74 -16.55
N VAL A 79 -5.31 -1.68 -15.89
CA VAL A 79 -5.54 -0.37 -16.53
C VAL A 79 -4.27 0.48 -16.40
N TYR A 80 -3.85 1.02 -17.54
CA TYR A 80 -2.74 1.95 -17.67
C TYR A 80 -3.23 3.30 -18.13
N ALA A 81 -2.47 4.37 -17.79
CA ALA A 81 -2.67 5.71 -18.34
C ALA A 81 -1.35 6.45 -18.47
N ASP A 82 -1.37 7.57 -19.18
CA ASP A 82 -0.22 8.45 -19.36
C ASP A 82 -0.32 9.61 -18.37
N LEU A 83 0.75 9.86 -17.60
CA LEU A 83 0.84 11.00 -16.69
C LEU A 83 1.58 12.16 -17.37
N THR A 84 0.97 13.34 -17.38
CA THR A 84 1.58 14.59 -17.82
C THR A 84 1.70 15.55 -16.63
N PHE A 85 2.93 15.95 -16.28
CA PHE A 85 3.16 16.98 -15.25
C PHE A 85 2.63 18.34 -15.67
N SER A 86 2.03 19.06 -14.73
CA SER A 86 1.49 20.39 -14.99
C SER A 86 2.60 21.39 -15.29
N LYS A 87 2.30 22.34 -16.17
CA LYS A 87 3.23 23.44 -16.48
C LYS A 87 3.54 24.31 -15.24
N ALA A 88 2.57 24.42 -14.33
CA ALA A 88 2.74 25.17 -13.08
C ALA A 88 3.74 24.48 -12.15
N LEU A 89 3.67 23.15 -11.98
CA LEU A 89 4.64 22.37 -11.22
C LEU A 89 6.04 22.57 -11.82
N LEU A 90 6.20 22.33 -13.13
CA LEU A 90 7.50 22.43 -13.81
C LEU A 90 8.11 23.82 -13.71
N LYS A 91 7.30 24.88 -13.71
CA LYS A 91 7.78 26.26 -13.66
C LYS A 91 8.09 26.73 -12.24
N ASN A 92 7.20 26.45 -11.28
CA ASN A 92 7.24 27.04 -9.95
C ASN A 92 7.94 26.15 -8.92
N TYR A 93 7.97 24.82 -9.16
CA TYR A 93 8.52 23.82 -8.27
C TYR A 93 9.45 22.84 -9.01
N PRO A 94 10.50 23.35 -9.72
CA PRO A 94 11.33 22.51 -10.59
C PRO A 94 12.13 21.44 -9.83
N GLN A 95 12.51 21.70 -8.58
CA GLN A 95 13.23 20.72 -7.75
C GLN A 95 12.33 19.55 -7.37
N GLU A 96 11.09 19.84 -6.97
CA GLU A 96 10.09 18.81 -6.62
C GLU A 96 9.68 18.01 -7.86
N ALA A 97 9.48 18.67 -8.99
CA ALA A 97 9.24 17.99 -10.26
C ALA A 97 10.40 17.08 -10.65
N GLY A 98 11.65 17.52 -10.43
CA GLY A 98 12.85 16.73 -10.64
C GLY A 98 12.91 15.51 -9.72
N PHE A 99 12.64 15.68 -8.44
CA PHE A 99 12.59 14.59 -7.48
C PHE A 99 11.52 13.55 -7.87
N MET A 100 10.28 13.99 -8.15
CA MET A 100 9.20 13.07 -8.55
C MET A 100 9.52 12.33 -9.85
N LYS A 101 10.16 13.02 -10.82
CA LYS A 101 10.65 12.38 -12.04
C LYS A 101 11.64 11.26 -11.71
N ASP A 102 12.63 11.56 -10.86
CA ASP A 102 13.64 10.59 -10.47
C ASP A 102 13.05 9.38 -9.76
N MET A 103 12.07 9.59 -8.86
CA MET A 103 11.32 8.52 -8.22
C MET A 103 10.58 7.64 -9.25
N ILE A 104 9.85 8.26 -10.18
CA ILE A 104 9.11 7.53 -11.22
C ILE A 104 10.05 6.72 -12.12
N GLU A 105 11.20 7.28 -12.53
CA GLU A 105 12.11 6.66 -13.48
C GLU A 105 13.10 5.67 -12.85
N LYS A 106 13.53 5.92 -11.60
CA LYS A 106 14.62 5.16 -10.96
C LYS A 106 14.15 4.22 -9.85
N GLU A 107 13.03 4.56 -9.18
CA GLU A 107 12.48 3.83 -8.04
C GLU A 107 10.97 3.58 -8.19
N PRO A 108 10.50 3.11 -9.36
CA PRO A 108 9.06 2.95 -9.64
C PRO A 108 8.37 1.93 -8.72
N GLU A 109 9.12 1.03 -8.10
CA GLU A 109 8.63 0.06 -7.12
C GLU A 109 8.26 0.69 -5.77
N MET A 110 8.78 1.87 -5.48
CA MET A 110 8.46 2.63 -4.26
C MET A 110 7.18 3.45 -4.40
N LEU A 111 6.60 3.48 -5.59
CA LEU A 111 5.43 4.28 -5.88
C LEU A 111 4.31 3.44 -6.49
N GLY A 112 3.10 3.91 -6.30
CA GLY A 112 1.93 3.43 -7.00
C GLY A 112 0.91 4.53 -7.20
N VAL A 113 -0.23 4.15 -7.75
CA VAL A 113 -1.37 5.06 -7.93
C VAL A 113 -2.50 4.63 -7.00
N SER A 114 -3.05 5.59 -6.27
CA SER A 114 -4.31 5.45 -5.55
C SER A 114 -5.39 6.19 -6.30
N VAL A 115 -6.52 5.55 -6.53
CA VAL A 115 -7.68 6.14 -7.21
C VAL A 115 -8.70 6.64 -6.21
N VAL A 116 -9.36 7.75 -6.54
CA VAL A 116 -10.59 8.22 -5.90
C VAL A 116 -11.68 8.18 -6.95
N ASP A 117 -12.67 7.38 -6.72
CA ASP A 117 -13.73 7.08 -7.67
C ASP A 117 -15.10 7.01 -7.01
N LEU A 118 -16.12 6.91 -7.86
CA LEU A 118 -17.45 6.43 -7.52
C LEU A 118 -17.62 5.09 -8.21
N ASP A 119 -17.80 4.04 -7.41
CA ASP A 119 -17.92 2.69 -7.89
C ASP A 119 -19.17 1.98 -7.32
N THR A 120 -19.55 0.89 -7.96
CA THR A 120 -20.58 -0.03 -7.47
C THR A 120 -19.92 -1.28 -6.93
N LYS A 121 -20.15 -1.58 -5.65
CA LYS A 121 -19.69 -2.79 -4.98
C LYS A 121 -20.86 -3.73 -4.68
N VAL A 122 -20.62 -5.02 -4.85
CA VAL A 122 -21.59 -6.09 -4.52
C VAL A 122 -20.92 -7.05 -3.55
N TRP A 123 -21.65 -7.40 -2.48
CA TRP A 123 -21.17 -8.39 -1.53
C TRP A 123 -21.16 -9.78 -2.15
N ASN A 124 -20.02 -10.44 -2.09
CA ASN A 124 -19.82 -11.82 -2.54
C ASN A 124 -19.85 -12.76 -1.33
N GLU A 125 -20.96 -13.47 -1.13
CA GLU A 125 -21.14 -14.36 0.02
C GLU A 125 -20.18 -15.56 0.00
N GLU A 126 -19.75 -16.03 -1.16
CA GLU A 126 -18.85 -17.18 -1.29
C GLU A 126 -17.44 -16.83 -0.80
N ASN A 127 -16.94 -15.66 -1.21
CA ASN A 127 -15.57 -15.23 -0.94
C ASN A 127 -15.47 -14.30 0.26
N GLN A 128 -16.60 -13.84 0.81
CA GLN A 128 -16.67 -12.83 1.88
C GLN A 128 -15.91 -11.54 1.48
N THR A 129 -16.18 -11.06 0.25
CA THR A 129 -15.53 -9.89 -0.35
C THR A 129 -16.55 -8.89 -0.89
N TRP A 130 -16.11 -7.65 -1.06
CA TRP A 130 -16.83 -6.62 -1.79
C TRP A 130 -16.27 -6.53 -3.21
N ASP A 131 -17.00 -7.09 -4.16
CA ASP A 131 -16.58 -7.13 -5.55
C ASP A 131 -17.01 -5.82 -6.25
N VAL A 132 -16.03 -5.04 -6.74
CA VAL A 132 -16.30 -3.87 -7.58
C VAL A 132 -16.75 -4.35 -8.94
N THR A 133 -17.99 -4.03 -9.30
CA THR A 133 -18.60 -4.45 -10.57
C THR A 133 -18.58 -3.39 -11.64
N SER A 134 -18.52 -2.09 -11.27
CA SER A 134 -18.37 -0.99 -12.22
C SER A 134 -17.76 0.25 -11.54
N PHE A 135 -17.10 1.08 -12.34
CA PHE A 135 -16.68 2.43 -11.98
C PHE A 135 -17.57 3.42 -12.72
N GLU A 136 -18.22 4.34 -11.99
CA GLU A 136 -19.14 5.31 -12.54
C GLU A 136 -18.42 6.63 -12.85
N GLU A 137 -17.54 7.08 -11.95
CA GLU A 137 -16.74 8.29 -12.13
C GLU A 137 -15.35 8.10 -11.51
N LEU A 138 -14.34 8.69 -12.16
CA LEU A 138 -12.98 8.76 -11.66
C LEU A 138 -12.63 10.21 -11.35
N PHE A 139 -12.38 10.52 -10.08
CA PHE A 139 -12.10 11.88 -9.61
C PHE A 139 -10.63 12.23 -9.68
N THR A 140 -9.78 11.40 -9.07
CA THR A 140 -8.31 11.58 -9.07
C THR A 140 -7.57 10.24 -9.17
N CYS A 141 -6.33 10.34 -9.67
CA CYS A 141 -5.32 9.28 -9.61
C CYS A 141 -4.08 9.87 -8.96
N ASP A 142 -3.86 9.56 -7.69
CA ASP A 142 -2.82 10.21 -6.88
C ASP A 142 -1.57 9.33 -6.78
N LEU A 143 -0.37 9.93 -6.93
CA LEU A 143 0.88 9.20 -6.70
C LEU A 143 1.08 9.01 -5.19
N VAL A 144 1.28 7.76 -4.77
CA VAL A 144 1.40 7.39 -3.36
C VAL A 144 2.54 6.40 -3.15
N GLY A 145 3.12 6.38 -1.95
CA GLY A 145 4.17 5.42 -1.58
C GLY A 145 3.63 4.01 -1.25
N LEU A 146 2.35 3.90 -0.83
CA LEU A 146 1.73 2.62 -0.48
C LEU A 146 0.36 2.52 -1.15
N PRO A 147 0.29 2.04 -2.42
CA PRO A 147 -0.96 1.91 -3.13
C PRO A 147 -1.77 0.69 -2.65
N ALA A 148 -3.10 0.82 -2.66
CA ALA A 148 -4.01 -0.25 -2.25
C ALA A 148 -4.22 -1.33 -3.34
N ALA A 149 -4.14 -0.92 -4.61
CA ALA A 149 -4.56 -1.77 -5.75
C ALA A 149 -3.50 -1.93 -6.85
N THR A 150 -2.26 -1.55 -6.58
CA THR A 150 -1.13 -1.74 -7.51
C THR A 150 0.14 -2.10 -6.74
N SER A 151 1.04 -2.85 -7.35
CA SER A 151 2.32 -3.25 -6.74
C SER A 151 3.51 -2.37 -7.15
N SER A 152 3.39 -1.60 -8.21
CA SER A 152 4.39 -0.62 -8.68
C SER A 152 3.82 0.20 -9.84
N LEU A 153 4.50 1.30 -10.22
CA LEU A 153 4.06 2.16 -11.33
C LEU A 153 4.15 1.51 -12.72
N PHE A 154 5.06 0.56 -12.91
CA PHE A 154 5.29 -0.07 -14.21
C PHE A 154 5.24 -1.59 -14.12
N ASN A 155 4.89 -2.24 -15.24
CA ASN A 155 4.91 -3.70 -15.34
C ASN A 155 6.35 -4.21 -15.47
N ASN A 156 7.10 -4.24 -14.37
CA ASN A 156 8.42 -4.83 -14.34
C ASN A 156 8.30 -6.34 -14.27
N GLN A 157 8.48 -7.05 -15.40
CA GLN A 157 8.51 -8.52 -15.44
C GLN A 157 9.56 -9.14 -14.48
N LYS A 158 10.52 -8.36 -13.98
CA LYS A 158 11.48 -8.79 -12.95
C LYS A 158 10.86 -8.98 -11.57
N SER A 159 9.70 -8.37 -11.30
CA SER A 159 8.98 -8.49 -10.02
C SER A 159 8.20 -9.80 -9.87
N LYS A 160 7.99 -10.60 -10.94
CA LYS A 160 7.30 -11.89 -10.83
C LYS A 160 7.95 -12.86 -9.83
N ASN A 161 9.26 -12.72 -9.57
CA ASN A 161 9.95 -13.52 -8.55
C ASN A 161 9.73 -13.00 -7.12
N LYS A 162 9.40 -11.70 -6.93
CA LYS A 162 9.07 -11.16 -5.60
C LYS A 162 7.57 -11.32 -5.28
N MET A 163 6.68 -11.21 -6.27
CA MET A 163 5.24 -11.50 -6.07
C MET A 163 4.98 -12.99 -5.79
N GLY A 164 5.78 -13.90 -6.35
CA GLY A 164 5.74 -15.31 -5.97
C GLY A 164 6.09 -15.52 -4.49
N LEU A 165 6.96 -14.69 -3.93
CA LEU A 165 7.29 -14.73 -2.50
C LEU A 165 6.16 -14.10 -1.64
N LEU A 166 5.61 -12.95 -2.05
CA LEU A 166 4.51 -12.29 -1.33
C LEU A 166 3.19 -13.08 -1.42
N SER A 167 2.85 -13.65 -2.58
CA SER A 167 1.66 -14.52 -2.70
C SER A 167 1.84 -15.86 -1.98
N SER A 168 3.06 -16.40 -1.90
CA SER A 168 3.34 -17.55 -1.03
C SER A 168 3.30 -17.17 0.45
N ILE A 169 3.66 -15.95 0.81
CA ILE A 169 3.51 -15.39 2.16
C ILE A 169 2.03 -15.24 2.51
N ILE A 170 1.19 -14.63 1.63
CA ILE A 170 -0.24 -14.45 1.87
C ILE A 170 -0.97 -15.81 1.94
N SER A 171 -0.61 -16.80 1.12
CA SER A 171 -1.16 -18.17 1.22
C SER A 171 -0.66 -18.95 2.45
N THR A 172 0.42 -18.51 3.07
CA THR A 172 0.95 -19.08 4.32
C THR A 172 0.28 -18.47 5.55
N PHE A 173 -0.29 -17.25 5.46
CA PHE A 173 -1.07 -16.61 6.54
C PHE A 173 -2.42 -17.29 6.83
N SER A 174 -2.90 -18.19 5.97
CA SER A 174 -4.05 -19.06 6.26
C SER A 174 -3.69 -20.31 7.06
N LYS A 175 -2.42 -20.53 7.39
CA LYS A 175 -1.96 -21.61 8.28
C LYS A 175 -1.24 -21.00 9.48
N LYS A 176 -1.93 -21.07 10.64
CA LYS A 176 -1.39 -21.00 12.01
C LYS A 176 0.01 -20.39 12.09
N THR A 177 0.08 -19.10 12.40
CA THR A 177 1.29 -18.29 12.53
C THR A 177 2.22 -18.95 13.55
N GLU A 178 3.29 -19.61 13.12
CA GLU A 178 4.45 -19.80 13.98
C GLU A 178 5.10 -18.42 14.07
N LEU A 179 5.03 -17.80 15.23
CA LEU A 179 5.70 -16.54 15.53
C LEU A 179 7.21 -16.77 15.38
N LYS A 180 7.88 -15.92 14.61
CA LYS A 180 9.33 -15.94 14.53
C LYS A 180 9.87 -15.32 15.82
N GLU A 181 10.65 -16.09 16.56
CA GLU A 181 11.28 -15.62 17.79
C GLU A 181 12.68 -15.09 17.46
N GLU A 182 12.90 -13.81 17.71
CA GLU A 182 14.19 -13.17 17.56
C GLU A 182 14.74 -12.80 18.95
N ILE A 183 15.92 -13.34 19.27
CA ILE A 183 16.56 -13.07 20.56
C ILE A 183 17.52 -11.90 20.35
N VAL A 184 17.29 -10.81 21.07
CA VAL A 184 18.14 -9.62 21.06
C VAL A 184 18.69 -9.37 22.45
N GLU A 185 19.90 -8.80 22.54
CA GLU A 185 20.55 -8.45 23.79
C GLU A 185 20.38 -6.96 24.07
N THR A 186 19.93 -6.62 25.29
CA THR A 186 19.85 -5.23 25.71
C THR A 186 21.25 -4.71 26.04
N VAL A 187 21.43 -3.40 26.04
CA VAL A 187 22.71 -2.77 26.45
C VAL A 187 23.14 -3.10 27.88
N ASN A 188 22.22 -3.61 28.71
CA ASN A 188 22.49 -4.06 30.06
C ASN A 188 22.87 -5.55 30.15
N GLY A 189 22.94 -6.25 29.02
CA GLY A 189 23.27 -7.67 28.93
C GLY A 189 22.10 -8.61 29.22
N GLU A 190 20.87 -8.11 29.33
CA GLU A 190 19.67 -8.94 29.44
C GLU A 190 19.22 -9.40 28.04
N LYS A 191 18.83 -10.67 27.93
CA LYS A 191 18.26 -11.20 26.71
C LYS A 191 16.75 -11.10 26.72
N ILE A 192 16.20 -10.55 25.65
CA ILE A 192 14.76 -10.51 25.40
C ILE A 192 14.45 -11.21 24.09
N THR A 193 13.26 -11.76 23.98
CA THR A 193 12.75 -12.38 22.77
C THR A 193 11.62 -11.56 22.21
N ILE A 194 11.74 -11.12 20.98
CA ILE A 194 10.69 -10.45 20.22
C ILE A 194 9.96 -11.52 19.41
N LYS A 195 8.66 -11.67 19.61
CA LYS A 195 7.82 -12.61 18.85
C LYS A 195 7.18 -11.86 17.68
N ALA A 196 7.94 -11.78 16.60
CA ALA A 196 7.52 -11.08 15.40
C ALA A 196 6.49 -11.88 14.60
N ALA A 197 5.43 -11.22 14.16
CA ALA A 197 4.47 -11.78 13.22
C ALA A 197 5.00 -11.73 11.76
N GLY A 198 6.10 -11.01 11.50
CA GLY A 198 6.75 -10.82 10.21
C GLY A 198 8.20 -11.25 10.17
N GLU A 199 8.94 -10.83 9.14
CA GLU A 199 10.38 -11.09 9.01
C GLU A 199 11.24 -10.17 9.89
N GLU A 200 10.71 -8.99 10.25
CA GLU A 200 11.34 -7.96 11.09
C GLU A 200 10.41 -7.59 12.24
N ALA A 201 10.99 -7.12 13.34
CA ALA A 201 10.25 -6.63 14.49
C ALA A 201 9.43 -5.39 14.13
N ALA A 202 8.18 -5.33 14.58
CA ALA A 202 7.23 -4.26 14.28
C ALA A 202 6.47 -3.79 15.52
N VAL A 203 5.89 -2.60 15.44
CA VAL A 203 4.97 -2.09 16.48
C VAL A 203 3.80 -3.06 16.64
N GLY A 204 3.55 -3.49 17.88
CA GLY A 204 2.53 -4.46 18.25
C GLY A 204 3.05 -5.88 18.53
N ASP A 205 4.31 -6.17 18.18
CA ASP A 205 4.94 -7.46 18.48
C ASP A 205 5.19 -7.64 19.98
N GLU A 206 5.01 -8.88 20.46
CA GLU A 206 5.16 -9.24 21.85
C GLU A 206 6.65 -9.32 22.22
N VAL A 207 7.01 -8.75 23.37
CA VAL A 207 8.38 -8.80 23.91
C VAL A 207 8.38 -9.52 25.25
N VAL A 208 9.15 -10.59 25.35
CA VAL A 208 9.25 -11.41 26.58
C VAL A 208 10.69 -11.54 27.03
N LYS A 209 10.88 -11.70 28.34
CA LYS A 209 12.18 -12.03 28.95
C LYS A 209 12.54 -13.50 28.65
N GLU A 210 13.76 -13.89 28.92
CA GLU A 210 14.26 -15.27 28.74
C GLU A 210 13.43 -16.31 29.52
N ASP A 211 12.80 -15.92 30.62
CA ASP A 211 11.90 -16.77 31.42
C ASP A 211 10.46 -16.82 30.88
N GLY A 212 10.18 -16.16 29.76
CA GLY A 212 8.86 -16.11 29.12
C GLY A 212 7.89 -15.08 29.72
N THR A 213 8.31 -14.29 30.73
CA THR A 213 7.49 -13.21 31.27
C THR A 213 7.52 -11.99 30.36
N ALA A 214 6.40 -11.24 30.33
CA ALA A 214 6.34 -9.99 29.57
C ALA A 214 7.37 -8.97 30.10
N VAL A 215 7.96 -8.22 29.20
CA VAL A 215 8.85 -7.11 29.57
C VAL A 215 8.00 -5.98 30.16
N GLU A 216 8.52 -5.32 31.19
CA GLU A 216 7.83 -4.20 31.85
C GLU A 216 7.75 -2.98 30.93
N ASP A 217 6.72 -2.15 31.14
CA ASP A 217 6.56 -0.90 30.41
C ASP A 217 7.74 0.03 30.61
N GLY A 218 8.25 0.61 29.54
CA GLY A 218 9.38 1.53 29.57
C GLY A 218 10.21 1.52 28.29
N GLU A 219 11.32 2.24 28.32
CA GLU A 219 12.29 2.28 27.22
C GLU A 219 13.39 1.25 27.44
N ILE A 220 13.67 0.46 26.41
CA ILE A 220 14.74 -0.55 26.39
C ILE A 220 15.64 -0.25 25.20
N THR A 221 16.94 -0.18 25.44
CA THR A 221 17.91 -0.07 24.36
C THR A 221 18.47 -1.46 24.04
N VAL A 222 18.33 -1.90 22.82
CA VAL A 222 18.89 -3.14 22.28
C VAL A 222 20.07 -2.83 21.36
N ASP A 223 21.02 -3.77 21.30
CA ASP A 223 22.18 -3.67 20.40
C ASP A 223 22.02 -4.72 19.30
N ILE A 224 21.72 -4.27 18.09
CA ILE A 224 21.48 -5.15 16.94
C ILE A 224 22.76 -5.18 16.10
N PRO A 225 23.34 -6.38 15.84
CA PRO A 225 24.50 -6.51 14.97
C PRO A 225 24.23 -5.88 13.60
N GLU A 226 25.15 -5.02 13.13
CA GLU A 226 25.10 -4.27 11.86
C GLU A 226 24.19 -3.02 11.85
N GLU A 227 23.17 -2.90 12.71
CA GLU A 227 22.28 -1.74 12.77
C GLU A 227 22.60 -0.80 13.93
N GLY A 228 23.25 -1.30 14.98
CA GLY A 228 23.65 -0.52 16.15
C GLY A 228 22.58 -0.51 17.24
N LYS A 229 22.55 0.57 18.03
CA LYS A 229 21.66 0.67 19.19
C LYS A 229 20.32 1.28 18.81
N ILE A 230 19.25 0.54 19.10
CA ILE A 230 17.86 0.94 18.87
C ILE A 230 17.15 1.04 20.21
N VAL A 231 16.32 2.07 20.39
CA VAL A 231 15.47 2.23 21.58
C VAL A 231 14.08 1.73 21.27
N LEU A 232 13.62 0.74 22.03
CA LEU A 232 12.27 0.21 21.97
C LEU A 232 11.45 0.79 23.11
N VAL A 233 10.28 1.33 22.81
CA VAL A 233 9.28 1.70 23.84
C VAL A 233 8.33 0.54 24.01
N ILE A 234 8.30 -0.04 25.22
CA ILE A 234 7.43 -1.18 25.55
C ILE A 234 6.21 -0.70 26.33
N LYS A 235 5.04 -1.17 25.93
CA LYS A 235 3.78 -0.96 26.62
C LYS A 235 2.93 -2.22 26.59
N ASP A 236 2.42 -2.64 27.75
CA ASP A 236 1.62 -3.87 27.91
C ASP A 236 2.35 -5.13 27.36
N GLY A 237 3.70 -5.18 27.47
CA GLY A 237 4.52 -6.27 26.96
C GLY A 237 4.67 -6.31 25.44
N LYS A 238 4.41 -5.22 24.75
CA LYS A 238 4.50 -5.09 23.28
C LYS A 238 5.31 -3.87 22.88
N ILE A 239 5.90 -3.92 21.68
CA ILE A 239 6.56 -2.76 21.09
C ILE A 239 5.50 -1.71 20.77
N ALA A 240 5.60 -0.54 21.38
CA ALA A 240 4.74 0.61 21.12
C ALA A 240 5.39 1.60 20.14
N GLU A 241 6.74 1.72 20.15
CA GLU A 241 7.53 2.65 19.32
C GLU A 241 8.99 2.17 19.22
N PHE A 242 9.70 2.59 18.16
CA PHE A 242 11.15 2.36 17.93
C PHE A 242 11.93 3.66 18.04
#